data_1a0d117f808980fc4f7aa3f64c590820
#
_entry.id   1a0d117f808980fc4f7aa3f64c590820
#
_cell.length_a   1.000
_cell.length_b   1.000
_cell.length_c   1.000
_cell.angle_alpha   90.00
_cell.angle_beta   90.00
_cell.angle_gamma   90.00
#
_symmetry.space_group_name_H-M   'P 1'
#
loop_
_entity.id
_entity.type
_entity.pdbx_description
1 polymer ?
#
loop_
_entity_poly.entity_id
_entity_poly.type
_entity_poly.pdbx_seq_one_letter_code
_entity_poly.pdbx_strand_id
1 'polypeptide(L)'
;MGIKAIIDIGSNSVRLIIYEINGDSTFKVLNEEKRTIRLGSYLTESDYLADNGLHILLNVLRVFKSICERYEVGEIYVVATEAIRRSVNKHDICNKVKLDSGLKVNILSGLEEAKYGYLAIKNSMIEKDAILLDLGGSSMEITLMENGKLKETISLPLGSIPLTKMFNNLESKEKEIELNKFIYDKLNEISWLKKNNELNVIGIGGIAKHIGRVSKGDEDYPKELLHNYSMTRDEISKIYVEFLKLPMNERNEFKGLSKKRAEIFAAPLGAILLMLKYFNSEKFIISAIGLREGIIYENL
;
A
#
# COMPACT_ATOMS: atom_id res chain seq x y z
N MET A 1 -21.13 -1.76 -20.26
CA MET A 1 -19.75 -1.94 -20.75
C MET A 1 -19.09 -0.57 -20.89
N GLY A 2 -17.88 -0.39 -20.46
CA GLY A 2 -17.18 0.90 -20.57
C GLY A 2 -15.74 0.80 -20.12
N ILE A 3 -14.96 1.82 -20.47
CA ILE A 3 -13.55 1.91 -20.04
C ILE A 3 -13.49 2.93 -18.92
N LYS A 4 -12.98 2.51 -17.76
CA LYS A 4 -12.76 3.37 -16.59
C LYS A 4 -11.28 3.42 -16.23
N ALA A 5 -10.83 4.52 -15.68
CA ALA A 5 -9.47 4.66 -15.20
C ALA A 5 -9.42 5.11 -13.75
N ILE A 6 -8.39 4.64 -13.04
CA ILE A 6 -8.05 5.11 -11.71
C ILE A 6 -6.65 5.69 -11.73
N ILE A 7 -6.51 6.92 -11.27
CA ILE A 7 -5.24 7.57 -10.99
C ILE A 7 -5.10 7.66 -9.47
N ASP A 8 -4.11 6.96 -8.93
CA ASP A 8 -3.81 6.88 -7.50
C ASP A 8 -2.55 7.70 -7.20
N ILE A 9 -2.70 8.81 -6.48
CA ILE A 9 -1.63 9.73 -6.08
C ILE A 9 -1.15 9.36 -4.68
N GLY A 10 -0.13 8.49 -4.64
CA GLY A 10 0.49 8.06 -3.38
C GLY A 10 1.74 8.85 -3.02
N SER A 11 2.24 8.65 -1.80
CA SER A 11 3.43 9.33 -1.27
C SER A 11 4.73 8.99 -2.03
N ASN A 12 4.86 7.78 -2.55
CA ASN A 12 6.04 7.32 -3.28
C ASN A 12 5.85 7.36 -4.79
N SER A 13 4.67 7.02 -5.28
CA SER A 13 4.40 6.90 -6.72
C SER A 13 2.97 7.28 -7.07
N VAL A 14 2.79 7.81 -8.28
CA VAL A 14 1.50 7.98 -8.93
C VAL A 14 1.29 6.82 -9.89
N ARG A 15 0.08 6.25 -9.88
CA ARG A 15 -0.27 5.11 -10.72
C ARG A 15 -1.53 5.41 -11.52
N LEU A 16 -1.54 4.97 -12.78
CA LEU A 16 -2.72 4.90 -13.62
C LEU A 16 -3.01 3.44 -13.89
N ILE A 17 -4.27 3.03 -13.75
CA ILE A 17 -4.76 1.75 -14.27
C ILE A 17 -6.02 2.02 -15.07
N ILE A 18 -6.09 1.43 -16.26
CA ILE A 18 -7.25 1.48 -17.14
C ILE A 18 -7.89 0.11 -17.15
N TYR A 19 -9.19 0.08 -16.89
CA TYR A 19 -10.00 -1.12 -16.82
C TYR A 19 -11.08 -1.11 -17.90
N GLU A 20 -11.24 -2.25 -18.56
CA GLU A 20 -12.43 -2.58 -19.32
C GLU A 20 -13.45 -3.25 -18.41
N ILE A 21 -14.63 -2.69 -18.31
CA ILE A 21 -15.72 -3.21 -17.45
C ILE A 21 -16.66 -4.03 -18.32
N ASN A 22 -16.84 -5.31 -17.95
CA ASN A 22 -17.74 -6.23 -18.62
C ASN A 22 -19.17 -6.12 -18.08
N GLY A 23 -20.15 -6.64 -18.84
CA GLY A 23 -21.56 -6.58 -18.43
C GLY A 23 -21.94 -7.47 -17.25
N ASP A 24 -21.07 -8.40 -16.86
CA ASP A 24 -21.22 -9.31 -15.71
C ASP A 24 -20.54 -8.78 -14.43
N SER A 25 -20.21 -7.50 -14.39
CA SER A 25 -19.49 -6.85 -13.29
C SER A 25 -18.06 -7.39 -13.07
N THR A 26 -17.48 -8.05 -14.07
CA THR A 26 -16.04 -8.34 -14.09
C THR A 26 -15.28 -7.23 -14.80
N PHE A 27 -13.98 -7.20 -14.63
CA PHE A 27 -13.12 -6.22 -15.30
C PHE A 27 -11.80 -6.84 -15.73
N LYS A 28 -11.22 -6.24 -16.76
CA LYS A 28 -9.89 -6.59 -17.27
C LYS A 28 -9.00 -5.33 -17.25
N VAL A 29 -7.75 -5.49 -16.88
CA VAL A 29 -6.76 -4.42 -16.98
C VAL A 29 -6.32 -4.28 -18.43
N LEU A 30 -6.51 -3.10 -19.02
CA LEU A 30 -6.06 -2.76 -20.37
C LEU A 30 -4.67 -2.12 -20.35
N ASN A 31 -4.39 -1.31 -19.32
CA ASN A 31 -3.09 -0.63 -19.18
C ASN A 31 -2.79 -0.36 -17.69
N GLU A 32 -1.51 -0.46 -17.33
CA GLU A 32 -1.01 -0.05 -16.01
C GLU A 32 0.27 0.77 -16.19
N GLU A 33 0.25 2.01 -15.68
CA GLU A 33 1.40 2.91 -15.67
C GLU A 33 1.75 3.31 -14.24
N LYS A 34 3.06 3.40 -13.97
CA LYS A 34 3.59 3.84 -12.68
C LYS A 34 4.69 4.87 -12.88
N ARG A 35 4.60 5.97 -12.14
CA ARG A 35 5.66 6.98 -12.05
C ARG A 35 6.07 7.15 -10.60
N THR A 36 7.33 6.82 -10.29
CA THR A 36 7.89 7.01 -8.94
C THR A 36 8.40 8.44 -8.84
N ILE A 37 7.68 9.28 -8.13
CA ILE A 37 8.00 10.71 -7.98
C ILE A 37 8.39 11.08 -6.54
N ARG A 38 8.21 10.15 -5.59
CA ARG A 38 8.52 10.35 -4.16
C ARG A 38 7.88 11.63 -3.58
N LEU A 39 6.60 11.84 -3.86
CA LEU A 39 5.88 13.07 -3.51
C LEU A 39 6.02 13.43 -2.03
N GLY A 40 6.04 12.43 -1.14
CA GLY A 40 6.24 12.61 0.29
C GLY A 40 7.58 13.26 0.67
N SER A 41 8.61 13.19 -0.19
CA SER A 41 9.91 13.84 0.06
C SER A 41 9.91 15.35 -0.26
N TYR A 42 8.86 15.84 -0.91
CA TYR A 42 8.64 17.26 -1.20
C TYR A 42 7.75 17.95 -0.15
N LEU A 43 7.30 17.23 0.86
CA LEU A 43 6.65 17.85 2.01
C LEU A 43 7.71 18.48 2.91
N THR A 44 7.51 19.74 3.27
CA THR A 44 8.32 20.44 4.27
C THR A 44 8.01 19.92 5.68
N GLU A 45 8.79 20.34 6.68
CA GLU A 45 8.52 20.02 8.08
C GLU A 45 7.16 20.51 8.57
N SER A 46 6.61 21.57 7.95
CA SER A 46 5.27 22.09 8.22
C SER A 46 4.19 21.46 7.33
N ASP A 47 4.47 20.31 6.72
CA ASP A 47 3.56 19.59 5.82
C ASP A 47 3.06 20.41 4.61
N TYR A 48 3.83 21.35 4.12
CA TYR A 48 3.56 22.07 2.88
C TYR A 48 4.18 21.33 1.69
N LEU A 49 3.41 21.00 0.68
CA LEU A 49 3.95 20.42 -0.55
C LEU A 49 4.63 21.54 -1.37
N ALA A 50 5.94 21.42 -1.52
CA ALA A 50 6.75 22.40 -2.25
C ALA A 50 6.38 22.46 -3.74
N ASP A 51 6.57 23.65 -4.37
CA ASP A 51 6.17 23.89 -5.75
C ASP A 51 6.83 22.94 -6.76
N ASN A 52 8.10 22.56 -6.55
CA ASN A 52 8.77 21.57 -7.40
C ASN A 52 8.09 20.19 -7.35
N GLY A 53 7.63 19.74 -6.18
CA GLY A 53 6.86 18.52 -6.04
C GLY A 53 5.52 18.58 -6.77
N LEU A 54 4.84 19.73 -6.66
CA LEU A 54 3.59 19.98 -7.39
C LEU A 54 3.81 19.99 -8.91
N HIS A 55 4.86 20.65 -9.40
CA HIS A 55 5.18 20.66 -10.84
C HIS A 55 5.42 19.26 -11.40
N ILE A 56 6.14 18.40 -10.66
CA ILE A 56 6.35 17.01 -11.05
C ILE A 56 5.01 16.26 -11.10
N LEU A 57 4.15 16.44 -10.10
CA LEU A 57 2.82 15.83 -10.07
C LEU A 57 1.98 16.24 -11.28
N LEU A 58 1.89 17.55 -11.57
CA LEU A 58 1.13 18.07 -12.72
C LEU A 58 1.61 17.46 -14.04
N ASN A 59 2.92 17.38 -14.26
CA ASN A 59 3.49 16.76 -15.47
C ASN A 59 3.07 15.29 -15.61
N VAL A 60 3.09 14.52 -14.51
CA VAL A 60 2.64 13.11 -14.54
C VAL A 60 1.16 13.01 -14.85
N LEU A 61 0.32 13.87 -14.25
CA LEU A 61 -1.12 13.85 -14.45
C LEU A 61 -1.51 14.22 -15.90
N ARG A 62 -0.81 15.15 -16.54
CA ARG A 62 -0.99 15.47 -17.97
C ARG A 62 -0.71 14.25 -18.85
N VAL A 63 0.41 13.54 -18.59
CA VAL A 63 0.74 12.32 -19.32
C VAL A 63 -0.33 11.26 -19.11
N PHE A 64 -0.77 11.04 -17.88
CA PHE A 64 -1.79 10.04 -17.58
C PHE A 64 -3.14 10.39 -18.21
N LYS A 65 -3.52 11.67 -18.23
CA LYS A 65 -4.72 12.13 -18.93
C LYS A 65 -4.64 11.84 -20.43
N SER A 66 -3.52 12.17 -21.08
CA SER A 66 -3.30 11.86 -22.51
C SER A 66 -3.38 10.36 -22.81
N ILE A 67 -2.92 9.50 -21.88
CA ILE A 67 -3.08 8.04 -22.02
C ILE A 67 -4.58 7.68 -21.93
N CYS A 68 -5.31 8.21 -20.96
CA CYS A 68 -6.76 7.97 -20.82
C CYS A 68 -7.53 8.39 -22.09
N GLU A 69 -7.20 9.53 -22.69
CA GLU A 69 -7.80 10.00 -23.95
C GLU A 69 -7.57 9.03 -25.10
N ARG A 70 -6.36 8.45 -25.24
CA ARG A 70 -6.06 7.44 -26.27
C ARG A 70 -6.82 6.13 -26.10
N TYR A 71 -7.16 5.77 -24.85
CA TYR A 71 -7.97 4.59 -24.54
C TYR A 71 -9.47 4.89 -24.54
N GLU A 72 -9.88 6.12 -24.90
CA GLU A 72 -11.27 6.56 -24.91
C GLU A 72 -11.96 6.30 -23.54
N VAL A 73 -11.24 6.58 -22.44
CA VAL A 73 -11.76 6.36 -21.09
C VAL A 73 -12.96 7.23 -20.83
N GLY A 74 -14.10 6.61 -20.52
CA GLY A 74 -15.36 7.32 -20.25
C GLY A 74 -15.39 7.99 -18.87
N GLU A 75 -14.71 7.43 -17.88
CA GLU A 75 -14.70 7.93 -16.51
C GLU A 75 -13.31 7.76 -15.86
N ILE A 76 -12.78 8.86 -15.29
CA ILE A 76 -11.47 8.88 -14.61
C ILE A 76 -11.68 9.22 -13.14
N TYR A 77 -11.36 8.28 -12.27
CA TYR A 77 -11.31 8.47 -10.81
C TYR A 77 -9.90 8.85 -10.41
N VAL A 78 -9.70 10.06 -9.87
CA VAL A 78 -8.42 10.49 -9.33
C VAL A 78 -8.52 10.53 -7.83
N VAL A 79 -7.74 9.70 -7.16
CA VAL A 79 -7.67 9.63 -5.70
C VAL A 79 -6.28 10.04 -5.22
N ALA A 80 -6.24 10.69 -4.06
CA ALA A 80 -5.00 11.04 -3.39
C ALA A 80 -5.03 10.56 -1.95
N THR A 81 -3.91 10.06 -1.48
CA THR A 81 -3.76 9.46 -0.16
C THR A 81 -2.87 10.32 0.74
N GLU A 82 -2.18 9.72 1.70
CA GLU A 82 -1.52 10.36 2.83
C GLU A 82 -0.67 11.60 2.49
N ALA A 83 0.13 11.61 1.42
CA ALA A 83 0.99 12.76 1.12
C ALA A 83 0.18 14.04 0.85
N ILE A 84 -0.91 13.93 0.06
CA ILE A 84 -1.79 15.06 -0.23
C ILE A 84 -2.73 15.31 0.95
N ARG A 85 -3.26 14.26 1.57
CA ARG A 85 -4.17 14.36 2.74
C ARG A 85 -3.53 15.17 3.86
N ARG A 86 -2.26 14.90 4.18
CA ARG A 86 -1.50 15.58 5.23
C ARG A 86 -1.11 17.00 4.85
N SER A 87 -1.00 17.27 3.54
CA SER A 87 -0.53 18.56 3.05
C SER A 87 -1.42 19.72 3.49
N VAL A 88 -0.85 20.76 4.11
CA VAL A 88 -1.60 21.96 4.54
C VAL A 88 -2.16 22.74 3.36
N ASN A 89 -1.50 22.67 2.19
CA ASN A 89 -1.94 23.31 0.94
C ASN A 89 -2.73 22.38 0.01
N LYS A 90 -3.34 21.31 0.53
CA LYS A 90 -4.08 20.31 -0.26
C LYS A 90 -5.18 20.87 -1.15
N HIS A 91 -5.89 21.89 -0.69
CA HIS A 91 -6.94 22.55 -1.48
C HIS A 91 -6.37 23.29 -2.69
N ASP A 92 -5.24 23.98 -2.53
CA ASP A 92 -4.54 24.64 -3.62
C ASP A 92 -3.99 23.65 -4.63
N ILE A 93 -3.44 22.53 -4.15
CA ILE A 93 -2.98 21.40 -5.00
C ILE A 93 -4.14 20.89 -5.86
N CYS A 94 -5.28 20.57 -5.25
CA CYS A 94 -6.46 20.08 -5.98
C CYS A 94 -6.98 21.09 -7.00
N ASN A 95 -7.01 22.37 -6.65
CA ASN A 95 -7.40 23.45 -7.55
C ASN A 95 -6.42 23.58 -8.74
N LYS A 96 -5.11 23.57 -8.47
CA LYS A 96 -4.09 23.63 -9.54
C LYS A 96 -4.17 22.40 -10.46
N VAL A 97 -4.39 21.19 -9.92
CA VAL A 97 -4.61 19.99 -10.75
C VAL A 97 -5.85 20.15 -11.63
N LYS A 98 -6.96 20.65 -11.07
CA LYS A 98 -8.20 20.86 -11.82
C LYS A 98 -8.03 21.89 -12.94
N LEU A 99 -7.37 23.00 -12.66
CA LEU A 99 -7.11 24.06 -13.65
C LEU A 99 -6.16 23.58 -14.76
N ASP A 100 -5.15 22.80 -14.42
CA ASP A 100 -4.11 22.34 -15.34
C ASP A 100 -4.58 21.20 -16.26
N SER A 101 -5.28 20.23 -15.70
CA SER A 101 -5.62 18.98 -16.39
C SER A 101 -7.12 18.71 -16.52
N GLY A 102 -7.97 19.48 -15.86
CA GLY A 102 -9.40 19.20 -15.74
C GLY A 102 -9.75 18.02 -14.81
N LEU A 103 -8.74 17.37 -14.23
CA LEU A 103 -8.95 16.23 -13.34
C LEU A 103 -9.40 16.68 -11.96
N LYS A 104 -10.44 16.04 -11.41
CA LYS A 104 -10.92 16.30 -10.05
C LYS A 104 -10.32 15.28 -9.09
N VAL A 105 -9.47 15.76 -8.17
CA VAL A 105 -8.85 14.91 -7.14
C VAL A 105 -9.80 14.72 -5.97
N ASN A 106 -10.02 13.46 -5.58
CA ASN A 106 -10.69 13.07 -4.34
C ASN A 106 -9.64 12.65 -3.32
N ILE A 107 -9.56 13.37 -2.20
CA ILE A 107 -8.60 13.06 -1.12
C ILE A 107 -9.26 12.04 -0.20
N LEU A 108 -8.73 10.82 -0.18
CA LEU A 108 -9.24 9.75 0.66
C LEU A 108 -8.77 9.90 2.11
N SER A 109 -9.67 9.68 3.05
CA SER A 109 -9.32 9.41 4.44
C SER A 109 -8.67 8.02 4.56
N GLY A 110 -7.92 7.77 5.64
CA GLY A 110 -7.38 6.44 5.89
C GLY A 110 -8.46 5.36 6.04
N LEU A 111 -9.64 5.73 6.55
CA LEU A 111 -10.79 4.82 6.65
C LEU A 111 -11.37 4.46 5.28
N GLU A 112 -11.39 5.39 4.33
CA GLU A 112 -11.79 5.11 2.95
C GLU A 112 -10.76 4.24 2.23
N GLU A 113 -9.45 4.47 2.45
CA GLU A 113 -8.39 3.59 1.94
C GLU A 113 -8.59 2.15 2.44
N ALA A 114 -8.83 1.98 3.75
CA ALA A 114 -9.10 0.70 4.38
C ALA A 114 -10.38 0.03 3.82
N LYS A 115 -11.45 0.81 3.62
CA LYS A 115 -12.71 0.33 3.00
C LYS A 115 -12.47 -0.20 1.60
N TYR A 116 -11.70 0.51 0.78
CA TYR A 116 -11.38 0.04 -0.57
C TYR A 116 -10.48 -1.20 -0.56
N GLY A 117 -9.51 -1.27 0.34
CA GLY A 117 -8.75 -2.50 0.58
C GLY A 117 -9.65 -3.68 0.93
N TYR A 118 -10.59 -3.48 1.85
CA TYR A 118 -11.59 -4.49 2.22
C TYR A 118 -12.46 -4.92 1.03
N LEU A 119 -12.97 -3.97 0.22
CA LEU A 119 -13.80 -4.28 -0.95
C LEU A 119 -13.05 -5.13 -1.97
N ALA A 120 -11.75 -4.86 -2.17
CA ALA A 120 -10.90 -5.68 -3.01
C ALA A 120 -10.83 -7.13 -2.51
N ILE A 121 -10.55 -7.32 -1.21
CA ILE A 121 -10.44 -8.65 -0.60
C ILE A 121 -11.78 -9.38 -0.63
N LYS A 122 -12.86 -8.74 -0.19
CA LYS A 122 -14.21 -9.32 -0.14
C LYS A 122 -14.64 -9.90 -1.48
N ASN A 123 -14.28 -9.26 -2.60
CA ASN A 123 -14.73 -9.63 -3.94
C ASN A 123 -13.75 -10.55 -4.69
N SER A 124 -12.56 -10.81 -4.15
CA SER A 124 -11.52 -11.58 -4.85
C SER A 124 -10.93 -12.75 -4.07
N MET A 125 -11.21 -12.84 -2.77
CA MET A 125 -10.67 -13.88 -1.90
C MET A 125 -11.80 -14.64 -1.20
N ILE A 126 -11.50 -15.87 -0.79
CA ILE A 126 -12.48 -16.76 -0.14
C ILE A 126 -12.57 -16.53 1.37
N GLU A 127 -11.54 -15.94 1.97
CA GLU A 127 -11.49 -15.65 3.39
C GLU A 127 -12.66 -14.75 3.80
N LYS A 128 -13.32 -15.12 4.91
CA LYS A 128 -14.42 -14.36 5.50
C LYS A 128 -14.04 -13.74 6.83
N ASP A 129 -13.03 -14.29 7.48
CA ASP A 129 -12.54 -13.88 8.80
C ASP A 129 -11.03 -13.66 8.70
N ALA A 130 -10.58 -12.42 8.80
CA ALA A 130 -9.17 -12.05 8.65
C ALA A 130 -8.88 -10.65 9.22
N ILE A 131 -7.61 -10.42 9.54
CA ILE A 131 -7.05 -9.08 9.66
C ILE A 131 -6.48 -8.68 8.30
N LEU A 132 -6.98 -7.59 7.72
CA LEU A 132 -6.44 -7.01 6.51
C LEU A 132 -5.40 -5.96 6.91
N LEU A 133 -4.22 -6.05 6.31
CA LEU A 133 -3.10 -5.16 6.58
C LEU A 133 -2.61 -4.53 5.28
N ASP A 134 -2.92 -3.25 5.07
CA ASP A 134 -2.31 -2.46 3.98
C ASP A 134 -1.17 -1.60 4.54
N LEU A 135 0.06 -2.03 4.33
CA LEU A 135 1.23 -1.27 4.71
C LEU A 135 1.71 -0.48 3.49
N GLY A 136 1.24 0.77 3.43
CA GLY A 136 1.53 1.72 2.37
C GLY A 136 2.89 2.41 2.52
N GLY A 137 3.08 3.49 1.75
CA GLY A 137 4.30 4.30 1.81
C GLY A 137 4.39 5.13 3.09
N SER A 138 3.30 5.77 3.51
CA SER A 138 3.27 6.68 4.65
C SER A 138 2.28 6.28 5.74
N SER A 139 1.29 5.46 5.43
CA SER A 139 0.30 4.96 6.39
C SER A 139 0.24 3.43 6.40
N MET A 140 -0.43 2.90 7.42
CA MET A 140 -0.76 1.50 7.59
C MET A 140 -2.21 1.40 8.02
N GLU A 141 -3.02 0.71 7.24
CA GLU A 141 -4.41 0.43 7.53
C GLU A 141 -4.54 -0.98 8.08
N ILE A 142 -5.24 -1.11 9.22
CA ILE A 142 -5.57 -2.39 9.85
C ILE A 142 -7.09 -2.51 9.86
N THR A 143 -7.63 -3.56 9.27
CA THR A 143 -9.07 -3.78 9.17
C THR A 143 -9.42 -5.17 9.66
N LEU A 144 -10.41 -5.26 10.55
CA LEU A 144 -11.03 -6.52 10.95
C LEU A 144 -12.17 -6.84 10.00
N MET A 145 -12.09 -7.99 9.36
CA MET A 145 -13.16 -8.59 8.57
C MET A 145 -13.68 -9.82 9.29
N GLU A 146 -14.99 -9.87 9.55
CA GLU A 146 -15.69 -11.02 10.14
C GLU A 146 -16.95 -11.34 9.35
N ASN A 147 -17.16 -12.62 9.05
CA ASN A 147 -18.27 -13.11 8.23
C ASN A 147 -18.36 -12.35 6.88
N GLY A 148 -17.22 -12.01 6.30
CA GLY A 148 -17.10 -11.24 5.06
C GLY A 148 -17.57 -9.79 5.17
N LYS A 149 -17.70 -9.24 6.39
CA LYS A 149 -18.11 -7.84 6.64
C LYS A 149 -16.99 -7.09 7.34
N LEU A 150 -16.77 -5.85 6.92
CA LEU A 150 -15.91 -4.92 7.64
C LEU A 150 -16.54 -4.63 9.01
N LYS A 151 -15.79 -4.87 10.08
CA LYS A 151 -16.20 -4.65 11.46
C LYS A 151 -15.54 -3.43 12.07
N GLU A 152 -14.23 -3.42 12.05
CA GLU A 152 -13.41 -2.38 12.65
C GLU A 152 -12.31 -2.00 11.67
N THR A 153 -11.85 -0.76 11.72
CA THR A 153 -10.70 -0.32 10.93
C THR A 153 -10.01 0.87 11.60
N ILE A 154 -8.71 0.95 11.40
CA ILE A 154 -7.90 2.08 11.83
C ILE A 154 -6.82 2.35 10.78
N SER A 155 -6.47 3.63 10.61
CA SER A 155 -5.30 4.05 9.83
C SER A 155 -4.29 4.70 10.77
N LEU A 156 -3.06 4.24 10.70
CA LEU A 156 -1.92 4.70 11.49
C LEU A 156 -0.88 5.37 10.57
N PRO A 157 -0.20 6.44 10.97
CA PRO A 157 0.85 7.08 10.17
C PRO A 157 2.17 6.29 10.21
N LEU A 158 2.09 4.97 10.01
CA LEU A 158 3.16 3.98 10.17
C LEU A 158 3.44 3.22 8.88
N GLY A 159 3.53 3.93 7.75
CA GLY A 159 3.93 3.31 6.49
C GLY A 159 5.41 2.96 6.42
N SER A 160 5.82 2.38 5.29
CA SER A 160 7.19 1.90 5.09
C SER A 160 8.25 3.00 5.22
N ILE A 161 7.95 4.23 4.77
CA ILE A 161 8.89 5.36 4.82
C ILE A 161 9.10 5.83 6.28
N PRO A 162 8.06 6.19 7.06
CA PRO A 162 8.24 6.60 8.44
C PRO A 162 8.84 5.50 9.32
N LEU A 163 8.44 4.24 9.16
CA LEU A 163 9.04 3.14 9.91
C LEU A 163 10.54 3.00 9.63
N THR A 164 10.94 3.06 8.35
CA THR A 164 12.36 2.98 7.98
C THR A 164 13.15 4.15 8.56
N LYS A 165 12.61 5.37 8.46
CA LYS A 165 13.29 6.57 9.01
C LYS A 165 13.41 6.51 10.53
N MET A 166 12.35 6.10 11.22
CA MET A 166 12.29 6.07 12.69
C MET A 166 13.24 5.05 13.29
N PHE A 167 13.40 3.90 12.65
CA PHE A 167 14.20 2.78 13.15
C PHE A 167 15.46 2.53 12.31
N ASN A 168 15.86 3.51 11.49
CA ASN A 168 17.09 3.49 10.71
C ASN A 168 17.31 2.19 9.93
N ASN A 169 16.22 1.71 9.28
CA ASN A 169 16.17 0.44 8.55
C ASN A 169 16.73 -0.78 9.29
N LEU A 170 16.64 -0.77 10.63
CA LEU A 170 17.13 -1.83 11.52
C LEU A 170 18.64 -2.12 11.32
N GLU A 171 19.46 -1.09 11.37
CA GLU A 171 20.91 -1.23 11.23
C GLU A 171 21.58 -1.83 12.47
N SER A 172 20.87 -1.83 13.61
CA SER A 172 21.39 -2.39 14.87
C SER A 172 20.31 -3.19 15.62
N LYS A 173 20.76 -4.03 16.57
CA LYS A 173 19.86 -4.82 17.43
C LYS A 173 19.01 -3.92 18.34
N GLU A 174 19.54 -2.80 18.77
CA GLU A 174 18.84 -1.81 19.58
C GLU A 174 17.64 -1.26 18.79
N LYS A 175 17.81 -0.92 17.50
CA LYS A 175 16.73 -0.44 16.62
C LYS A 175 15.65 -1.49 16.38
N GLU A 176 16.03 -2.77 16.33
CA GLU A 176 15.06 -3.87 16.27
C GLU A 176 14.24 -3.95 17.56
N ILE A 177 14.88 -3.83 18.73
CA ILE A 177 14.18 -3.84 20.02
C ILE A 177 13.25 -2.62 20.15
N GLU A 178 13.70 -1.45 19.75
CA GLU A 178 12.88 -0.23 19.74
C GLU A 178 11.65 -0.40 18.84
N LEU A 179 11.80 -0.94 17.62
CA LEU A 179 10.68 -1.24 16.73
C LEU A 179 9.69 -2.19 17.38
N ASN A 180 10.19 -3.30 17.95
CA ASN A 180 9.36 -4.31 18.58
C ASN A 180 8.48 -3.70 19.67
N LYS A 181 9.10 -2.93 20.58
CA LYS A 181 8.39 -2.24 21.67
C LYS A 181 7.36 -1.26 21.10
N PHE A 182 7.79 -0.41 20.17
CA PHE A 182 6.93 0.63 19.59
C PHE A 182 5.67 0.06 18.94
N ILE A 183 5.83 -0.96 18.07
CA ILE A 183 4.70 -1.59 17.38
C ILE A 183 3.77 -2.26 18.39
N TYR A 184 4.34 -2.99 19.38
CA TYR A 184 3.55 -3.67 20.41
C TYR A 184 2.73 -2.67 21.24
N ASP A 185 3.33 -1.56 21.65
CA ASP A 185 2.67 -0.51 22.42
C ASP A 185 1.52 0.10 21.59
N LYS A 186 1.78 0.40 20.30
CA LYS A 186 0.74 0.93 19.38
C LYS A 186 -0.42 -0.02 19.16
N LEU A 187 -0.17 -1.30 19.00
CA LEU A 187 -1.25 -2.30 18.86
C LEU A 187 -2.06 -2.44 20.16
N ASN A 188 -1.41 -2.33 21.32
CA ASN A 188 -2.09 -2.38 22.61
C ASN A 188 -2.99 -1.17 22.91
N GLU A 189 -2.75 -0.02 22.27
CA GLU A 189 -3.64 1.14 22.35
C GLU A 189 -4.99 0.88 21.65
N ILE A 190 -5.06 -0.11 20.74
CA ILE A 190 -6.25 -0.40 19.94
C ILE A 190 -7.05 -1.52 20.59
N SER A 191 -8.14 -1.14 21.28
CA SER A 191 -8.89 -2.05 22.15
C SER A 191 -9.48 -3.27 21.45
N TRP A 192 -9.96 -3.12 20.22
CA TRP A 192 -10.59 -4.22 19.48
C TRP A 192 -9.57 -5.24 18.94
N LEU A 193 -8.29 -4.88 18.77
CA LEU A 193 -7.26 -5.83 18.31
C LEU A 193 -6.99 -6.94 19.32
N LYS A 194 -7.07 -6.63 20.63
CA LYS A 194 -6.80 -7.59 21.72
C LYS A 194 -7.74 -8.79 21.75
N LYS A 195 -8.91 -8.69 21.11
CA LYS A 195 -9.95 -9.73 21.13
C LYS A 195 -9.87 -10.67 19.92
N ASN A 196 -9.02 -10.38 18.96
CA ASN A 196 -9.00 -11.04 17.64
C ASN A 196 -7.70 -11.82 17.44
N ASN A 197 -7.57 -12.91 18.17
CA ASN A 197 -6.46 -13.86 18.05
C ASN A 197 -6.79 -14.97 17.06
N GLU A 198 -5.74 -15.56 16.46
CA GLU A 198 -5.82 -16.72 15.54
C GLU A 198 -6.45 -16.44 14.18
N LEU A 199 -6.69 -15.16 13.84
CA LEU A 199 -7.12 -14.80 12.49
C LEU A 199 -5.94 -14.77 11.52
N ASN A 200 -6.18 -15.21 10.28
CA ASN A 200 -5.21 -15.03 9.21
C ASN A 200 -4.98 -13.54 8.95
N VAL A 201 -3.74 -13.18 8.58
CA VAL A 201 -3.42 -11.82 8.13
C VAL A 201 -3.35 -11.80 6.62
N ILE A 202 -4.13 -10.93 5.99
CA ILE A 202 -4.08 -10.69 4.55
C ILE A 202 -3.31 -9.40 4.30
N GLY A 203 -2.14 -9.53 3.69
CA GLY A 203 -1.29 -8.40 3.34
C GLY A 203 -1.68 -7.79 1.99
N ILE A 204 -1.95 -6.49 2.01
CA ILE A 204 -2.28 -5.67 0.83
C ILE A 204 -1.09 -4.76 0.51
N GLY A 205 -1.01 -4.28 -0.70
CA GLY A 205 -0.08 -3.23 -1.08
C GLY A 205 1.32 -3.72 -1.50
N GLY A 206 2.28 -2.80 -1.48
CA GLY A 206 3.59 -3.03 -2.06
C GLY A 206 4.48 -3.96 -1.25
N ILE A 207 4.50 -3.79 0.06
CA ILE A 207 5.38 -4.58 0.96
C ILE A 207 4.97 -6.05 0.94
N ALA A 208 3.67 -6.37 1.01
CA ALA A 208 3.18 -7.73 0.93
C ALA A 208 3.66 -8.43 -0.36
N LYS A 209 3.54 -7.76 -1.51
CA LYS A 209 4.02 -8.29 -2.80
C LYS A 209 5.54 -8.47 -2.83
N HIS A 210 6.30 -7.59 -2.19
CA HIS A 210 7.76 -7.76 -2.11
C HIS A 210 8.15 -8.96 -1.23
N ILE A 211 7.45 -9.21 -0.13
CA ILE A 211 7.64 -10.43 0.68
C ILE A 211 7.42 -11.68 -0.19
N GLY A 212 6.34 -11.71 -0.98
CA GLY A 212 6.07 -12.80 -1.90
C GLY A 212 7.14 -12.99 -2.96
N ARG A 213 7.64 -11.91 -3.57
CA ARG A 213 8.72 -11.97 -4.56
C ARG A 213 10.03 -12.47 -3.96
N VAL A 214 10.36 -12.01 -2.76
CA VAL A 214 11.51 -12.50 -2.00
C VAL A 214 11.40 -14.00 -1.77
N SER A 215 10.23 -14.51 -1.36
CA SER A 215 10.03 -15.94 -1.16
C SER A 215 10.19 -16.77 -2.44
N LYS A 216 9.97 -16.14 -3.63
CA LYS A 216 10.20 -16.75 -4.95
C LYS A 216 11.61 -16.54 -5.48
N GLY A 217 12.42 -15.69 -4.82
CA GLY A 217 13.76 -15.33 -5.28
C GLY A 217 13.80 -14.57 -6.63
N ASP A 218 12.71 -13.89 -6.99
CA ASP A 218 12.55 -13.22 -8.29
C ASP A 218 11.82 -11.86 -8.08
N GLU A 219 12.52 -10.75 -8.36
CA GLU A 219 11.96 -9.40 -8.22
C GLU A 219 10.89 -9.07 -9.26
N ASP A 220 10.90 -9.76 -10.40
CA ASP A 220 9.94 -9.59 -11.49
C ASP A 220 8.80 -10.62 -11.45
N TYR A 221 8.77 -11.47 -10.41
CA TYR A 221 7.70 -12.46 -10.28
C TYR A 221 6.32 -11.82 -10.45
N PRO A 222 5.46 -12.34 -11.35
CA PRO A 222 4.18 -11.74 -11.69
C PRO A 222 3.29 -11.53 -10.46
N LYS A 223 2.78 -10.31 -10.29
CA LYS A 223 1.95 -9.97 -9.12
C LYS A 223 0.66 -10.78 -9.08
N GLU A 224 0.13 -11.15 -10.24
CA GLU A 224 -1.09 -11.92 -10.40
C GLU A 224 -0.96 -13.31 -9.76
N LEU A 225 0.22 -13.93 -9.86
CA LEU A 225 0.54 -15.23 -9.25
C LEU A 225 0.80 -15.14 -7.73
N LEU A 226 0.92 -13.92 -7.19
CA LEU A 226 0.99 -13.68 -5.75
C LEU A 226 -0.39 -13.52 -5.11
N HIS A 227 -1.46 -13.37 -5.89
CA HIS A 227 -2.80 -13.29 -5.32
C HIS A 227 -3.21 -14.64 -4.71
N ASN A 228 -3.65 -14.61 -3.45
CA ASN A 228 -3.90 -15.82 -2.64
C ASN A 228 -2.64 -16.64 -2.29
N TYR A 229 -1.43 -16.15 -2.59
CA TYR A 229 -0.23 -16.86 -2.16
C TYR A 229 -0.09 -16.75 -0.63
N SER A 230 -0.04 -17.89 0.02
CA SER A 230 0.05 -18.00 1.47
C SER A 230 1.47 -18.36 1.90
N MET A 231 1.94 -17.69 2.94
CA MET A 231 3.21 -17.97 3.61
C MET A 231 2.95 -18.20 5.09
N THR A 232 3.74 -19.09 5.70
CA THR A 232 3.73 -19.27 7.15
C THR A 232 4.49 -18.14 7.84
N ARG A 233 4.17 -17.92 9.13
CA ARG A 233 4.92 -17.00 9.98
C ARG A 233 6.41 -17.35 10.05
N ASP A 234 6.73 -18.64 10.05
CA ASP A 234 8.12 -19.11 10.08
C ASP A 234 8.88 -18.81 8.80
N GLU A 235 8.24 -18.92 7.62
CA GLU A 235 8.85 -18.53 6.36
C GLU A 235 9.16 -17.03 6.33
N ILE A 236 8.25 -16.19 6.81
CA ILE A 236 8.48 -14.74 6.92
C ILE A 236 9.59 -14.45 7.93
N SER A 237 9.61 -15.16 9.06
CA SER A 237 10.66 -15.03 10.07
C SER A 237 12.04 -15.39 9.51
N LYS A 238 12.15 -16.43 8.69
CA LYS A 238 13.41 -16.80 8.00
C LYS A 238 13.88 -15.68 7.08
N ILE A 239 12.97 -15.16 6.23
CA ILE A 239 13.30 -14.02 5.35
C ILE A 239 13.81 -12.83 6.17
N TYR A 240 13.14 -12.50 7.27
CA TYR A 240 13.53 -11.40 8.15
C TYR A 240 14.92 -11.59 8.74
N VAL A 241 15.21 -12.76 9.29
CA VAL A 241 16.50 -13.09 9.88
C VAL A 241 17.61 -13.10 8.83
N GLU A 242 17.38 -13.68 7.66
CA GLU A 242 18.36 -13.71 6.56
C GLU A 242 18.67 -12.31 6.04
N PHE A 243 17.64 -11.46 5.87
CA PHE A 243 17.82 -10.08 5.46
C PHE A 243 18.63 -9.26 6.46
N LEU A 244 18.37 -9.41 7.77
CA LEU A 244 19.08 -8.67 8.81
C LEU A 244 20.52 -9.15 9.05
N LYS A 245 20.86 -10.39 8.69
CA LYS A 245 22.24 -10.88 8.74
C LYS A 245 23.15 -10.19 7.73
N LEU A 246 22.58 -9.66 6.64
CA LEU A 246 23.38 -8.97 5.64
C LEU A 246 23.81 -7.58 6.14
N PRO A 247 25.07 -7.19 5.91
CA PRO A 247 25.50 -5.81 6.07
C PRO A 247 24.64 -4.87 5.24
N MET A 248 24.47 -3.63 5.69
CA MET A 248 23.61 -2.65 5.03
C MET A 248 23.92 -2.46 3.53
N ASN A 249 25.19 -2.46 3.16
CA ASN A 249 25.65 -2.32 1.78
C ASN A 249 25.34 -3.55 0.89
N GLU A 250 25.09 -4.71 1.48
CA GLU A 250 24.80 -5.95 0.75
C GLU A 250 23.29 -6.22 0.64
N ARG A 251 22.46 -5.57 1.46
CA ARG A 251 20.98 -5.73 1.43
C ARG A 251 20.36 -5.41 0.07
N ASN A 252 21.03 -4.59 -0.72
CA ASN A 252 20.59 -4.23 -2.08
C ASN A 252 20.65 -5.40 -3.10
N GLU A 253 21.32 -6.48 -2.74
CA GLU A 253 21.47 -7.68 -3.59
C GLU A 253 20.60 -8.85 -3.11
N PHE A 254 19.73 -8.60 -2.12
CA PHE A 254 18.85 -9.64 -1.60
C PHE A 254 17.88 -10.13 -2.70
N LYS A 255 17.90 -11.42 -2.97
CA LYS A 255 17.12 -12.04 -4.05
C LYS A 255 15.62 -11.73 -3.93
N GLY A 256 15.00 -11.40 -5.04
CA GLY A 256 13.57 -11.07 -5.10
C GLY A 256 13.23 -9.64 -4.67
N LEU A 257 14.26 -8.81 -4.38
CA LEU A 257 14.06 -7.46 -3.90
C LEU A 257 14.88 -6.46 -4.74
N SER A 258 14.23 -5.48 -5.34
CA SER A 258 14.93 -4.42 -6.06
C SER A 258 15.73 -3.52 -5.10
N LYS A 259 16.86 -2.95 -5.58
CA LYS A 259 17.73 -2.06 -4.80
C LYS A 259 16.95 -0.95 -4.06
N LYS A 260 16.04 -0.27 -4.76
CA LYS A 260 15.18 0.79 -4.18
C LYS A 260 14.24 0.30 -3.08
N ARG A 261 13.95 -0.99 -3.03
CA ARG A 261 13.07 -1.59 -2.04
C ARG A 261 13.83 -2.09 -0.82
N ALA A 262 15.05 -2.56 -1.01
CA ALA A 262 15.92 -2.95 0.09
C ALA A 262 16.12 -1.82 1.12
N GLU A 263 16.17 -0.57 0.64
CA GLU A 263 16.30 0.62 1.50
C GLU A 263 15.15 0.81 2.49
N ILE A 264 13.95 0.26 2.19
CA ILE A 264 12.72 0.47 2.98
C ILE A 264 12.02 -0.87 3.31
N PHE A 265 12.76 -1.94 3.48
CA PHE A 265 12.19 -3.29 3.63
C PHE A 265 12.25 -3.84 5.06
N ALA A 266 13.37 -3.65 5.76
CA ALA A 266 13.62 -4.28 7.07
C ALA A 266 12.58 -3.92 8.12
N ALA A 267 12.36 -2.63 8.39
CA ALA A 267 11.44 -2.19 9.43
C ALA A 267 9.96 -2.54 9.11
N PRO A 268 9.46 -2.36 7.86
CA PRO A 268 8.13 -2.87 7.48
C PRO A 268 7.97 -4.38 7.61
N LEU A 269 8.97 -5.17 7.19
CA LEU A 269 8.93 -6.63 7.34
C LEU A 269 8.89 -7.03 8.82
N GLY A 270 9.71 -6.38 9.66
CA GLY A 270 9.68 -6.55 11.11
C GLY A 270 8.31 -6.22 11.72
N ALA A 271 7.70 -5.11 11.31
CA ALA A 271 6.35 -4.74 11.75
C ALA A 271 5.30 -5.81 11.37
N ILE A 272 5.33 -6.32 10.14
CA ILE A 272 4.42 -7.40 9.71
C ILE A 272 4.64 -8.66 10.55
N LEU A 273 5.89 -9.07 10.77
CA LEU A 273 6.20 -10.25 11.59
C LEU A 273 5.70 -10.10 13.04
N LEU A 274 5.82 -8.90 13.61
CA LEU A 274 5.29 -8.59 14.95
C LEU A 274 3.77 -8.67 14.99
N MET A 275 3.09 -8.19 13.95
CA MET A 275 1.64 -8.28 13.85
C MET A 275 1.17 -9.73 13.73
N LEU A 276 1.86 -10.56 12.95
CA LEU A 276 1.58 -12.00 12.90
C LEU A 276 1.72 -12.65 14.29
N LYS A 277 2.75 -12.27 15.05
CA LYS A 277 2.93 -12.74 16.43
C LYS A 277 1.83 -12.21 17.37
N TYR A 278 1.49 -10.93 17.27
CA TYR A 278 0.48 -10.28 18.10
C TYR A 278 -0.92 -10.92 17.93
N PHE A 279 -1.30 -11.23 16.70
CA PHE A 279 -2.57 -11.91 16.36
C PHE A 279 -2.50 -13.43 16.52
N ASN A 280 -1.37 -13.99 16.94
CA ASN A 280 -1.13 -15.44 16.93
C ASN A 280 -1.47 -16.07 15.56
N SER A 281 -1.23 -15.33 14.49
CA SER A 281 -1.53 -15.77 13.13
C SER A 281 -0.42 -16.67 12.60
N GLU A 282 -0.79 -17.84 12.08
CA GLU A 282 0.14 -18.77 11.46
C GLU A 282 0.34 -18.49 9.96
N LYS A 283 -0.58 -17.72 9.34
CA LYS A 283 -0.58 -17.50 7.90
C LYS A 283 -0.61 -16.00 7.55
N PHE A 284 0.21 -15.66 6.57
CA PHE A 284 0.19 -14.39 5.87
C PHE A 284 -0.20 -14.65 4.42
N ILE A 285 -1.35 -14.12 4.00
CA ILE A 285 -1.88 -14.32 2.65
C ILE A 285 -1.69 -13.03 1.86
N ILE A 286 -1.14 -13.11 0.67
CA ILE A 286 -0.82 -11.93 -0.13
C ILE A 286 -1.96 -11.60 -1.07
N SER A 287 -2.38 -10.33 -1.07
CA SER A 287 -3.27 -9.79 -2.09
C SER A 287 -2.48 -9.04 -3.17
N ALA A 288 -2.67 -9.40 -4.42
CA ALA A 288 -2.14 -8.65 -5.55
C ALA A 288 -2.90 -7.35 -5.81
N ILE A 289 -4.15 -7.29 -5.37
CA ILE A 289 -5.08 -6.17 -5.56
C ILE A 289 -5.32 -5.43 -4.24
N GLY A 290 -5.91 -4.23 -4.31
CA GLY A 290 -6.14 -3.39 -3.14
C GLY A 290 -7.01 -2.18 -3.46
N LEU A 291 -6.63 -1.00 -2.96
CA LEU A 291 -7.38 0.25 -3.04
C LEU A 291 -8.03 0.48 -4.43
N ARG A 292 -7.28 0.33 -5.51
CA ARG A 292 -7.75 0.67 -6.87
C ARG A 292 -8.83 -0.29 -7.35
N GLU A 293 -8.62 -1.57 -7.15
CA GLU A 293 -9.61 -2.59 -7.48
C GLU A 293 -10.84 -2.47 -6.57
N GLY A 294 -10.66 -2.08 -5.30
CA GLY A 294 -11.76 -1.75 -4.39
C GLY A 294 -12.62 -0.59 -4.88
N ILE A 295 -12.00 0.46 -5.44
CA ILE A 295 -12.74 1.56 -6.07
C ILE A 295 -13.55 1.06 -7.27
N ILE A 296 -12.97 0.19 -8.11
CA ILE A 296 -13.71 -0.41 -9.22
C ILE A 296 -14.89 -1.22 -8.71
N TYR A 297 -14.71 -2.11 -7.72
CA TYR A 297 -15.80 -2.90 -7.16
C TYR A 297 -16.93 -2.07 -6.54
N GLU A 298 -16.64 -0.88 -6.01
CA GLU A 298 -17.69 0.02 -5.51
C GLU A 298 -18.48 0.69 -6.63
N ASN A 299 -17.91 0.81 -7.82
CA ASN A 299 -18.48 1.55 -8.97
C ASN A 299 -18.87 0.62 -10.15
N LEU A 300 -18.92 -0.69 -9.92
CA LEU A 300 -19.53 -1.66 -10.82
C LEU A 300 -21.03 -1.71 -10.60
#